data_8eafebeec3b09d8559823dcd04488627
#
_entry.id   8eafebeec3b09d8559823dcd04488627
#
_cell.length_a   1.000
_cell.length_b   1.000
_cell.length_c   1.000
_cell.angle_alpha   90.00
_cell.angle_beta   90.00
_cell.angle_gamma   90.00
#
_symmetry.space_group_name_H-M   'P 1'
#
loop_
_entity.id
_entity.type
_entity.pdbx_description
1 polymer ?
#
loop_
_entity_poly.entity_id
_entity_poly.type
_entity_poly.pdbx_seq_one_letter_code
_entity_poly.pdbx_strand_id
1 'polypeptide(L)'
;MLVDSHCHLDRLDLTAYNGDISGAIESAGRAGVTHMLCVCINLENFPGVLDLARRFDNVYASVGVHPTEKDCTEPSAEKLVELARDPRVVAVGETGLDYFHCKGDLTWQHERFRTHIRAAKLSGKPLIVHTREAKEDTLRIMKEESAHEIGGVMHCFTEDWETARQALDLNFYISFSGIVTFPKATVLHDVAARVPLDRLLIETDSPYLAPAPFRGKTNQPAYVSYVAQKIAELRNQPIEIIAEASTQNFFRLFSRAQLHS
;
A
#
# COMPACT_ATOMS: atom_id res chain seq x y z
N MET A 1 -13.49 -4.71 12.74
CA MET A 1 -13.13 -3.55 11.87
C MET A 1 -11.87 -3.92 11.13
N LEU A 2 -11.83 -3.68 9.82
CA LEU A 2 -10.69 -3.89 8.94
C LEU A 2 -10.42 -2.61 8.15
N VAL A 3 -9.18 -2.39 7.75
CA VAL A 3 -8.78 -1.35 6.81
C VAL A 3 -8.02 -1.98 5.66
N ASP A 4 -8.36 -1.61 4.42
CA ASP A 4 -7.57 -1.95 3.25
C ASP A 4 -6.52 -0.85 3.04
N SER A 5 -5.27 -1.13 3.41
CA SER A 5 -4.22 -0.11 3.41
C SER A 5 -3.64 0.21 2.04
N HIS A 6 -4.06 -0.52 0.98
CA HIS A 6 -3.63 -0.26 -0.39
C HIS A 6 -4.58 -0.93 -1.40
N CYS A 7 -5.30 -0.12 -2.17
CA CYS A 7 -6.14 -0.57 -3.28
C CYS A 7 -6.16 0.50 -4.39
N HIS A 8 -6.58 0.11 -5.60
CA HIS A 8 -6.75 1.01 -6.74
C HIS A 8 -8.24 1.06 -7.13
N LEU A 9 -9.03 1.84 -6.36
CA LEU A 9 -10.47 1.97 -6.56
C LEU A 9 -10.83 2.52 -7.95
N ASP A 10 -9.97 3.38 -8.51
CA ASP A 10 -10.09 3.95 -9.86
C ASP A 10 -9.92 2.92 -10.98
N ARG A 11 -9.48 1.69 -10.66
CA ARG A 11 -9.16 0.61 -11.59
C ARG A 11 -10.00 -0.65 -11.39
N LEU A 12 -10.95 -0.63 -10.45
CA LEU A 12 -11.79 -1.79 -10.16
C LEU A 12 -12.66 -2.17 -11.38
N ASP A 13 -12.82 -3.48 -11.58
CA ASP A 13 -13.88 -3.98 -12.44
C ASP A 13 -15.24 -3.81 -11.74
N LEU A 14 -16.01 -2.85 -12.19
CA LEU A 14 -17.31 -2.50 -11.61
C LEU A 14 -18.48 -3.26 -12.25
N THR A 15 -18.21 -4.26 -13.10
CA THR A 15 -19.27 -5.04 -13.77
C THR A 15 -20.27 -5.64 -12.78
N ALA A 16 -19.78 -6.18 -11.65
CA ALA A 16 -20.63 -6.74 -10.58
C ALA A 16 -21.44 -5.67 -9.81
N TYR A 17 -21.14 -4.39 -10.02
CA TYR A 17 -21.75 -3.23 -9.34
C TYR A 17 -22.47 -2.29 -10.31
N ASN A 18 -22.84 -2.77 -11.51
CA ASN A 18 -23.50 -1.99 -12.56
C ASN A 18 -22.75 -0.69 -12.95
N GLY A 19 -21.41 -0.71 -12.86
CA GLY A 19 -20.58 0.45 -13.15
C GLY A 19 -20.49 1.49 -12.01
N ASP A 20 -21.08 1.21 -10.84
CA ASP A 20 -21.09 2.14 -9.69
C ASP A 20 -20.05 1.73 -8.63
N ILE A 21 -19.08 2.59 -8.39
CA ILE A 21 -18.05 2.41 -7.35
C ILE A 21 -18.67 2.36 -5.93
N SER A 22 -19.79 3.03 -5.69
CA SER A 22 -20.50 3.01 -4.41
C SER A 22 -20.86 1.58 -4.00
N GLY A 23 -21.28 0.75 -4.97
CA GLY A 23 -21.59 -0.67 -4.72
C GLY A 23 -20.37 -1.48 -4.26
N ALA A 24 -19.18 -1.18 -4.78
CA ALA A 24 -17.93 -1.83 -4.35
C ALA A 24 -17.56 -1.41 -2.91
N ILE A 25 -17.68 -0.12 -2.59
CA ILE A 25 -17.41 0.43 -1.25
C ILE A 25 -18.39 -0.14 -0.22
N GLU A 26 -19.68 -0.18 -0.54
CA GLU A 26 -20.69 -0.81 0.32
C GLU A 26 -20.45 -2.31 0.52
N SER A 27 -20.01 -3.01 -0.53
CA SER A 27 -19.63 -4.43 -0.43
C SER A 27 -18.46 -4.64 0.53
N ALA A 28 -17.45 -3.75 0.47
CA ALA A 28 -16.34 -3.72 1.41
C ALA A 28 -16.84 -3.47 2.85
N GLY A 29 -17.73 -2.51 3.04
CA GLY A 29 -18.37 -2.22 4.34
C GLY A 29 -19.12 -3.43 4.93
N ARG A 30 -19.89 -4.14 4.11
CA ARG A 30 -20.57 -5.39 4.54
C ARG A 30 -19.60 -6.50 4.93
N ALA A 31 -18.38 -6.50 4.38
CA ALA A 31 -17.29 -7.41 4.76
C ALA A 31 -16.48 -6.92 5.99
N GLY A 32 -16.88 -5.81 6.62
CA GLY A 32 -16.23 -5.25 7.80
C GLY A 32 -15.05 -4.32 7.49
N VAL A 33 -14.83 -3.95 6.21
CA VAL A 33 -13.80 -2.98 5.78
C VAL A 33 -14.36 -1.58 5.95
N THR A 34 -13.83 -0.84 6.91
CA THR A 34 -14.35 0.48 7.27
C THR A 34 -13.66 1.62 6.56
N HIS A 35 -12.38 1.46 6.21
CA HIS A 35 -11.59 2.48 5.52
C HIS A 35 -10.71 1.86 4.43
N MET A 36 -10.37 2.65 3.43
CA MET A 36 -9.57 2.25 2.28
C MET A 36 -8.60 3.36 1.89
N LEU A 37 -7.37 3.00 1.52
CA LEU A 37 -6.41 3.91 0.89
C LEU A 37 -6.37 3.63 -0.61
N CYS A 38 -6.94 4.55 -1.40
CA CYS A 38 -6.87 4.53 -2.85
C CYS A 38 -5.51 5.10 -3.29
N VAL A 39 -4.70 4.25 -3.91
CA VAL A 39 -3.30 4.57 -4.18
C VAL A 39 -3.11 5.05 -5.62
N CYS A 40 -2.46 6.20 -5.74
CA CYS A 40 -2.10 6.84 -7.00
C CYS A 40 -0.84 6.20 -7.60
N ILE A 41 -0.84 5.99 -8.92
CA ILE A 41 0.32 5.42 -9.63
C ILE A 41 0.94 6.35 -10.66
N ASN A 42 0.26 7.44 -11.06
CA ASN A 42 0.81 8.52 -11.88
C ASN A 42 0.03 9.82 -11.67
N LEU A 43 0.63 10.94 -12.06
CA LEU A 43 0.03 12.27 -11.81
C LEU A 43 -1.19 12.54 -12.69
N GLU A 44 -1.30 11.89 -13.84
CA GLU A 44 -2.44 11.98 -14.77
C GLU A 44 -3.72 11.40 -14.15
N ASN A 45 -3.59 10.33 -13.36
CA ASN A 45 -4.71 9.68 -12.68
C ASN A 45 -5.01 10.27 -11.30
N PHE A 46 -4.10 11.07 -10.74
CA PHE A 46 -4.27 11.66 -9.41
C PHE A 46 -5.60 12.39 -9.20
N PRO A 47 -6.11 13.21 -10.18
CA PRO A 47 -7.41 13.87 -10.00
C PRO A 47 -8.57 12.90 -9.76
N GLY A 48 -8.58 11.75 -10.42
CA GLY A 48 -9.60 10.71 -10.23
C GLY A 48 -9.49 10.02 -8.86
N VAL A 49 -8.27 9.70 -8.42
CA VAL A 49 -8.00 9.15 -7.09
C VAL A 49 -8.44 10.12 -6.00
N LEU A 50 -8.12 11.40 -6.15
CA LEU A 50 -8.51 12.44 -5.18
C LEU A 50 -10.02 12.67 -5.15
N ASP A 51 -10.70 12.62 -6.31
CA ASP A 51 -12.16 12.72 -6.37
C ASP A 51 -12.84 11.60 -5.57
N LEU A 52 -12.38 10.36 -5.71
CA LEU A 52 -12.89 9.24 -4.91
C LEU A 52 -12.71 9.50 -3.40
N ALA A 53 -11.53 9.94 -3.00
CA ALA A 53 -11.26 10.26 -1.60
C ALA A 53 -12.11 11.42 -1.06
N ARG A 54 -12.52 12.36 -1.90
CA ARG A 54 -13.41 13.48 -1.52
C ARG A 54 -14.89 13.09 -1.49
N ARG A 55 -15.30 12.13 -2.32
CA ARG A 55 -16.68 11.64 -2.40
C ARG A 55 -17.06 10.69 -1.26
N PHE A 56 -16.11 9.95 -0.74
CA PHE A 56 -16.34 8.93 0.28
C PHE A 56 -15.50 9.22 1.52
N ASP A 57 -16.16 9.47 2.65
CA ASP A 57 -15.48 9.86 3.90
C ASP A 57 -14.51 8.80 4.43
N ASN A 58 -14.73 7.55 4.09
CA ASN A 58 -13.89 6.41 4.48
C ASN A 58 -12.81 6.04 3.43
N VAL A 59 -12.61 6.86 2.40
CA VAL A 59 -11.56 6.67 1.39
C VAL A 59 -10.52 7.76 1.52
N TYR A 60 -9.25 7.41 1.57
CA TYR A 60 -8.11 8.31 1.54
C TYR A 60 -7.34 8.13 0.23
N ALA A 61 -6.48 9.09 -0.08
CA ALA A 61 -5.66 9.10 -1.29
C ALA A 61 -4.17 9.13 -0.95
N SER A 62 -3.35 8.65 -1.87
CA SER A 62 -1.92 8.96 -1.94
C SER A 62 -1.60 9.79 -3.18
N VAL A 63 -0.37 10.30 -3.27
CA VAL A 63 0.15 10.96 -4.47
C VAL A 63 1.54 10.42 -4.79
N GLY A 64 1.73 9.94 -6.01
CA GLY A 64 3.02 9.40 -6.43
C GLY A 64 3.01 8.89 -7.86
N VAL A 65 4.19 8.42 -8.29
CA VAL A 65 4.41 7.81 -9.61
C VAL A 65 5.11 6.47 -9.43
N HIS A 66 4.40 5.42 -9.82
CA HIS A 66 4.86 4.04 -9.71
C HIS A 66 6.13 3.79 -10.55
N PRO A 67 7.05 2.92 -10.12
CA PRO A 67 8.30 2.67 -10.83
C PRO A 67 8.15 2.10 -12.25
N THR A 68 7.01 1.51 -12.60
CA THR A 68 6.78 0.99 -13.96
C THR A 68 6.20 2.02 -14.94
N GLU A 69 5.76 3.18 -14.47
CA GLU A 69 5.19 4.24 -15.31
C GLU A 69 6.31 4.97 -16.08
N LYS A 70 6.38 4.73 -17.41
CA LYS A 70 7.42 5.32 -18.27
C LYS A 70 6.93 6.53 -19.06
N ASP A 71 5.69 6.45 -19.56
CA ASP A 71 5.09 7.46 -20.43
C ASP A 71 4.18 8.39 -19.60
N CYS A 72 4.72 8.95 -18.50
CA CYS A 72 4.01 9.83 -17.59
C CYS A 72 4.84 11.10 -17.30
N THR A 73 4.19 12.10 -16.73
CA THR A 73 4.88 13.31 -16.24
C THR A 73 5.81 12.94 -15.08
N GLU A 74 7.11 13.18 -15.26
CA GLU A 74 8.08 12.95 -14.19
C GLU A 74 7.84 13.94 -13.05
N PRO A 75 7.63 13.47 -11.80
CA PRO A 75 7.29 14.36 -10.70
C PRO A 75 8.49 15.12 -10.18
N SER A 76 8.33 16.42 -9.87
CA SER A 76 9.25 17.11 -8.99
C SER A 76 8.82 16.98 -7.53
N ALA A 77 9.76 17.13 -6.59
CA ALA A 77 9.45 17.08 -5.15
C ALA A 77 8.44 18.18 -4.77
N GLU A 78 8.58 19.39 -5.35
CA GLU A 78 7.68 20.52 -5.11
C GLU A 78 6.26 20.22 -5.58
N LYS A 79 6.11 19.57 -6.76
CA LYS A 79 4.80 19.19 -7.27
C LYS A 79 4.12 18.14 -6.40
N LEU A 80 4.85 17.12 -5.97
CA LEU A 80 4.34 16.13 -5.03
C LEU A 80 3.92 16.77 -3.69
N VAL A 81 4.73 17.68 -3.15
CA VAL A 81 4.39 18.43 -1.93
C VAL A 81 3.14 19.30 -2.12
N GLU A 82 3.02 19.99 -3.26
CA GLU A 82 1.83 20.77 -3.59
C GLU A 82 0.57 19.91 -3.55
N LEU A 83 0.57 18.79 -4.26
CA LEU A 83 -0.57 17.86 -4.35
C LEU A 83 -0.85 17.18 -3.00
N ALA A 84 0.19 16.90 -2.24
CA ALA A 84 0.08 16.32 -0.91
C ALA A 84 -0.54 17.27 0.14
N ARG A 85 -0.78 18.56 -0.15
CA ARG A 85 -1.44 19.49 0.78
C ARG A 85 -2.91 19.18 1.02
N ASP A 86 -3.57 18.51 0.08
CA ASP A 86 -4.95 18.13 0.26
C ASP A 86 -5.11 17.25 1.52
N PRO A 87 -6.11 17.54 2.38
CA PRO A 87 -6.30 16.79 3.62
C PRO A 87 -6.67 15.32 3.39
N ARG A 88 -7.23 14.98 2.23
CA ARG A 88 -7.57 13.59 1.87
C ARG A 88 -6.35 12.79 1.40
N VAL A 89 -5.25 13.44 1.06
CA VAL A 89 -3.98 12.79 0.71
C VAL A 89 -3.22 12.50 2.01
N VAL A 90 -3.00 11.23 2.31
CA VAL A 90 -2.38 10.79 3.59
C VAL A 90 -0.99 10.21 3.44
N ALA A 91 -0.53 9.96 2.21
CA ALA A 91 0.77 9.36 1.90
C ALA A 91 1.38 9.89 0.60
N VAL A 92 2.70 9.75 0.47
CA VAL A 92 3.45 9.92 -0.78
C VAL A 92 3.78 8.54 -1.33
N GLY A 93 3.32 8.27 -2.53
CA GLY A 93 3.45 6.97 -3.21
C GLY A 93 2.20 6.66 -4.05
N GLU A 94 2.26 5.61 -4.79
CA GLU A 94 3.21 4.52 -4.78
C GLU A 94 4.50 4.91 -5.50
N THR A 95 5.63 4.47 -4.98
CA THR A 95 6.95 4.73 -5.52
C THR A 95 7.91 3.59 -5.16
N GLY A 96 9.12 3.59 -5.68
CA GLY A 96 10.11 2.58 -5.37
C GLY A 96 10.81 2.04 -6.61
N LEU A 97 11.12 0.73 -6.62
CA LEU A 97 11.89 0.10 -7.68
C LEU A 97 11.23 -1.19 -8.17
N ASP A 98 11.22 -1.41 -9.49
CA ASP A 98 10.73 -2.63 -10.12
C ASP A 98 11.71 -3.09 -11.22
N TYR A 99 12.49 -4.12 -10.91
CA TYR A 99 13.44 -4.72 -11.84
C TYR A 99 12.87 -5.94 -12.56
N PHE A 100 11.65 -6.35 -12.23
CA PHE A 100 10.95 -7.41 -12.94
C PHE A 100 10.36 -6.91 -14.26
N HIS A 101 9.58 -5.82 -14.20
CA HIS A 101 8.90 -5.25 -15.36
C HIS A 101 9.77 -4.28 -16.16
N CYS A 102 10.80 -3.70 -15.54
CA CYS A 102 11.71 -2.76 -16.17
C CYS A 102 13.12 -3.32 -16.25
N LYS A 103 13.76 -3.20 -17.43
CA LYS A 103 15.11 -3.70 -17.68
C LYS A 103 15.97 -2.60 -18.33
N GLY A 104 17.29 -2.76 -18.29
CA GLY A 104 18.26 -1.84 -18.86
C GLY A 104 18.74 -0.79 -17.86
N ASP A 105 18.98 0.45 -18.30
CA ASP A 105 19.34 1.54 -17.41
C ASP A 105 18.12 2.03 -16.64
N LEU A 106 18.13 1.83 -15.34
CA LEU A 106 17.05 2.16 -14.41
C LEU A 106 17.41 3.34 -13.49
N THR A 107 18.42 4.13 -13.86
CA THR A 107 18.82 5.33 -13.12
C THR A 107 17.63 6.26 -12.89
N TRP A 108 16.72 6.37 -13.86
CA TRP A 108 15.51 7.18 -13.74
C TRP A 108 14.56 6.69 -12.63
N GLN A 109 14.45 5.37 -12.37
CA GLN A 109 13.68 4.85 -11.22
C GLN A 109 14.33 5.24 -9.90
N HIS A 110 15.66 5.17 -9.81
CA HIS A 110 16.39 5.57 -8.61
C HIS A 110 16.15 7.05 -8.29
N GLU A 111 16.26 7.93 -9.30
CA GLU A 111 16.04 9.37 -9.10
C GLU A 111 14.59 9.70 -8.77
N ARG A 112 13.63 9.03 -9.42
CA ARG A 112 12.20 9.13 -9.09
C ARG A 112 11.95 8.73 -7.64
N PHE A 113 12.51 7.62 -7.18
CA PHE A 113 12.35 7.15 -5.80
C PHE A 113 12.95 8.15 -4.81
N ARG A 114 14.15 8.67 -5.07
CA ARG A 114 14.76 9.75 -4.25
C ARG A 114 13.88 10.99 -4.18
N THR A 115 13.30 11.38 -5.31
CA THR A 115 12.38 12.53 -5.39
C THR A 115 11.17 12.35 -4.48
N HIS A 116 10.57 11.15 -4.47
CA HIS A 116 9.44 10.85 -3.58
C HIS A 116 9.85 10.83 -2.10
N ILE A 117 11.01 10.28 -1.76
CA ILE A 117 11.51 10.31 -0.37
C ILE A 117 11.68 11.76 0.10
N ARG A 118 12.26 12.63 -0.73
CA ARG A 118 12.39 14.08 -0.42
C ARG A 118 11.03 14.74 -0.25
N ALA A 119 10.09 14.46 -1.16
CA ALA A 119 8.72 15.00 -1.08
C ALA A 119 7.99 14.52 0.19
N ALA A 120 8.13 13.26 0.57
CA ALA A 120 7.56 12.69 1.79
C ALA A 120 8.08 13.42 3.04
N LYS A 121 9.40 13.62 3.13
CA LYS A 121 10.04 14.36 4.23
C LYS A 121 9.54 15.81 4.30
N LEU A 122 9.46 16.52 3.15
CA LEU A 122 9.01 17.91 3.08
C LEU A 122 7.52 18.07 3.40
N SER A 123 6.67 17.11 3.02
CA SER A 123 5.23 17.14 3.27
C SER A 123 4.84 16.60 4.65
N GLY A 124 5.75 15.90 5.33
CA GLY A 124 5.46 15.22 6.59
C GLY A 124 4.49 14.04 6.44
N LYS A 125 4.48 13.38 5.26
CA LYS A 125 3.59 12.26 4.98
C LYS A 125 4.40 10.98 4.70
N PRO A 126 3.96 9.81 5.25
CA PRO A 126 4.69 8.56 5.10
C PRO A 126 4.75 8.09 3.65
N LEU A 127 5.73 7.24 3.36
CA LEU A 127 5.94 6.63 2.04
C LEU A 127 5.12 5.36 1.86
N ILE A 128 4.66 5.10 0.62
CA ILE A 128 4.21 3.78 0.17
C ILE A 128 5.25 3.27 -0.82
N VAL A 129 5.99 2.22 -0.43
CA VAL A 129 7.14 1.73 -1.19
C VAL A 129 6.84 0.40 -1.85
N HIS A 130 6.95 0.37 -3.17
CA HIS A 130 6.98 -0.80 -4.02
C HIS A 130 8.42 -1.33 -4.15
N THR A 131 8.60 -2.64 -4.07
CA THR A 131 9.88 -3.28 -4.43
C THR A 131 9.62 -4.62 -5.10
N ARG A 132 10.25 -4.85 -6.25
CA ARG A 132 10.18 -6.12 -6.95
C ARG A 132 11.48 -6.44 -7.66
N GLU A 133 12.14 -7.54 -7.25
CA GLU A 133 13.48 -7.93 -7.68
C GLU A 133 14.54 -6.82 -7.48
N ALA A 134 14.33 -5.91 -6.49
CA ALA A 134 15.12 -4.71 -6.29
C ALA A 134 15.43 -4.41 -4.82
N LYS A 135 15.31 -5.39 -3.91
CA LYS A 135 15.34 -5.18 -2.46
C LYS A 135 16.63 -4.52 -1.95
N GLU A 136 17.79 -4.88 -2.53
CA GLU A 136 19.08 -4.33 -2.12
C GLU A 136 19.17 -2.83 -2.43
N ASP A 137 18.82 -2.43 -3.65
CA ASP A 137 18.83 -1.02 -4.07
C ASP A 137 17.73 -0.22 -3.38
N THR A 138 16.56 -0.80 -3.17
CA THR A 138 15.46 -0.17 -2.42
C THR A 138 15.93 0.19 -1.02
N LEU A 139 16.46 -0.76 -0.26
CA LEU A 139 16.97 -0.52 1.10
C LEU A 139 18.17 0.43 1.12
N ARG A 140 19.06 0.35 0.13
CA ARG A 140 20.20 1.26 -0.01
C ARG A 140 19.75 2.71 -0.19
N ILE A 141 18.85 2.97 -1.14
CA ILE A 141 18.32 4.32 -1.40
C ILE A 141 17.56 4.86 -0.20
N MET A 142 16.73 4.03 0.46
CA MET A 142 16.04 4.43 1.68
C MET A 142 17.03 4.88 2.77
N LYS A 143 18.16 4.20 2.93
CA LYS A 143 19.22 4.57 3.89
C LYS A 143 19.93 5.86 3.46
N GLU A 144 20.34 5.96 2.19
CA GLU A 144 21.03 7.12 1.63
C GLU A 144 20.21 8.41 1.76
N GLU A 145 18.90 8.35 1.52
CA GLU A 145 17.98 9.49 1.61
C GLU A 145 17.40 9.68 3.02
N SER A 146 17.84 8.90 4.02
CA SER A 146 17.34 8.98 5.41
C SER A 146 15.81 8.82 5.49
N ALA A 147 15.24 7.87 4.76
CA ALA A 147 13.78 7.64 4.70
C ALA A 147 13.19 7.29 6.08
N HIS A 148 14.02 6.81 7.02
CA HIS A 148 13.59 6.50 8.40
C HIS A 148 13.06 7.72 9.17
N GLU A 149 13.44 8.94 8.79
CA GLU A 149 12.96 10.19 9.40
C GLU A 149 11.45 10.39 9.22
N ILE A 150 10.92 9.92 8.12
CA ILE A 150 9.47 9.97 7.82
C ILE A 150 8.78 8.63 7.96
N GLY A 151 9.50 7.52 7.67
CA GLY A 151 8.94 6.18 7.67
C GLY A 151 7.94 5.93 6.53
N GLY A 152 7.25 4.82 6.60
CA GLY A 152 6.31 4.42 5.57
C GLY A 152 5.89 2.96 5.68
N VAL A 153 5.48 2.40 4.56
CA VAL A 153 5.12 0.99 4.42
C VAL A 153 5.82 0.38 3.21
N MET A 154 6.39 -0.81 3.41
CA MET A 154 6.73 -1.72 2.32
C MET A 154 5.43 -2.43 1.93
N HIS A 155 4.76 -1.93 0.88
CA HIS A 155 3.48 -2.46 0.45
C HIS A 155 3.67 -3.77 -0.32
N CYS A 156 2.63 -4.59 -0.37
CA CYS A 156 2.59 -5.87 -1.09
C CYS A 156 3.89 -6.69 -0.91
N PHE A 157 4.35 -6.78 0.34
CA PHE A 157 5.66 -7.34 0.67
C PHE A 157 5.77 -8.80 0.24
N THR A 158 6.81 -9.14 -0.51
CA THR A 158 7.07 -10.50 -1.03
C THR A 158 8.48 -10.99 -0.78
N GLU A 159 9.31 -10.21 -0.08
CA GLU A 159 10.71 -10.51 0.18
C GLU A 159 10.89 -11.39 1.43
N ASP A 160 12.14 -11.63 1.81
CA ASP A 160 12.50 -12.46 2.95
C ASP A 160 12.49 -11.70 4.29
N TRP A 161 12.68 -12.44 5.40
CA TRP A 161 12.73 -11.86 6.74
C TRP A 161 13.87 -10.85 6.92
N GLU A 162 15.04 -11.09 6.34
CA GLU A 162 16.16 -10.16 6.49
C GLU A 162 15.85 -8.80 5.86
N THR A 163 15.18 -8.80 4.73
CA THR A 163 14.68 -7.58 4.08
C THR A 163 13.61 -6.89 4.94
N ALA A 164 12.65 -7.66 5.49
CA ALA A 164 11.65 -7.13 6.40
C ALA A 164 12.27 -6.50 7.64
N ARG A 165 13.24 -7.18 8.28
CA ARG A 165 13.95 -6.68 9.46
C ARG A 165 14.65 -5.35 9.18
N GLN A 166 15.36 -5.24 8.05
CA GLN A 166 16.02 -3.98 7.67
C GLN A 166 15.02 -2.85 7.40
N ALA A 167 13.85 -3.14 6.82
CA ALA A 167 12.80 -2.15 6.63
C ALA A 167 12.19 -1.70 7.97
N LEU A 168 11.98 -2.63 8.91
CA LEU A 168 11.53 -2.34 10.27
C LEU A 168 12.53 -1.44 11.01
N ASP A 169 13.85 -1.71 10.88
CA ASP A 169 14.93 -0.89 11.46
C ASP A 169 14.95 0.54 10.86
N LEU A 170 14.43 0.72 9.65
CA LEU A 170 14.23 2.02 9.00
C LEU A 170 12.87 2.67 9.32
N ASN A 171 12.15 2.20 10.35
CA ASN A 171 10.84 2.72 10.75
C ASN A 171 9.72 2.48 9.71
N PHE A 172 9.79 1.40 8.93
CA PHE A 172 8.74 1.02 7.99
C PHE A 172 7.83 -0.06 8.56
N TYR A 173 6.59 -0.04 8.14
CA TYR A 173 5.61 -1.11 8.32
C TYR A 173 5.75 -2.13 7.18
N ILE A 174 5.26 -3.34 7.42
CA ILE A 174 5.18 -4.41 6.42
C ILE A 174 3.71 -4.70 6.15
N SER A 175 3.30 -4.55 4.89
CA SER A 175 1.92 -4.84 4.47
C SER A 175 1.85 -6.12 3.65
N PHE A 176 0.83 -6.92 3.92
CA PHE A 176 0.60 -8.20 3.25
C PHE A 176 -0.67 -8.14 2.41
N SER A 177 -0.54 -8.56 1.15
CA SER A 177 -1.63 -8.67 0.17
C SER A 177 -2.15 -10.10 0.04
N GLY A 178 -3.05 -10.33 -0.90
CA GLY A 178 -3.61 -11.65 -1.21
C GLY A 178 -2.58 -12.75 -1.45
N ILE A 179 -1.33 -12.41 -1.79
CA ILE A 179 -0.23 -13.37 -1.99
C ILE A 179 0.03 -14.21 -0.72
N VAL A 180 -0.14 -13.64 0.48
CA VAL A 180 0.08 -14.39 1.73
C VAL A 180 -0.85 -15.59 1.87
N THR A 181 -1.99 -15.59 1.16
CA THR A 181 -2.94 -16.72 1.17
C THR A 181 -2.52 -17.89 0.26
N PHE A 182 -1.50 -17.69 -0.58
CA PHE A 182 -1.09 -18.74 -1.53
C PHE A 182 -0.28 -19.83 -0.83
N PRO A 183 -0.61 -21.12 -1.01
CA PRO A 183 0.03 -22.23 -0.29
C PRO A 183 1.55 -22.31 -0.48
N LYS A 184 2.06 -21.85 -1.62
CA LYS A 184 3.49 -21.90 -1.95
C LYS A 184 4.28 -20.67 -1.49
N ALA A 185 3.64 -19.66 -0.90
CA ALA A 185 4.30 -18.43 -0.41
C ALA A 185 5.00 -18.66 0.95
N THR A 186 5.76 -19.75 1.10
CA THR A 186 6.33 -20.19 2.39
C THR A 186 7.29 -19.17 3.01
N VAL A 187 8.09 -18.49 2.20
CA VAL A 187 8.98 -17.42 2.67
C VAL A 187 8.15 -16.29 3.27
N LEU A 188 7.08 -15.88 2.59
CA LEU A 188 6.18 -14.83 3.06
C LEU A 188 5.40 -15.24 4.31
N HIS A 189 5.06 -16.54 4.45
CA HIS A 189 4.44 -17.08 5.67
C HIS A 189 5.35 -16.91 6.89
N ASP A 190 6.67 -17.19 6.75
CA ASP A 190 7.64 -16.96 7.83
C ASP A 190 7.68 -15.47 8.22
N VAL A 191 7.74 -14.57 7.25
CA VAL A 191 7.73 -13.13 7.50
C VAL A 191 6.44 -12.71 8.21
N ALA A 192 5.28 -13.13 7.71
CA ALA A 192 3.97 -12.79 8.30
C ALA A 192 3.83 -13.30 9.74
N ALA A 193 4.43 -14.44 10.08
CA ALA A 193 4.44 -14.95 11.44
C ALA A 193 5.33 -14.13 12.39
N ARG A 194 6.40 -13.50 11.88
CA ARG A 194 7.47 -12.86 12.67
C ARG A 194 7.36 -11.35 12.82
N VAL A 195 6.78 -10.64 11.83
CA VAL A 195 6.63 -9.17 11.87
C VAL A 195 5.94 -8.75 13.18
N PRO A 196 6.45 -7.77 13.94
CA PRO A 196 5.79 -7.27 15.13
C PRO A 196 4.35 -6.82 14.84
N LEU A 197 3.41 -7.13 15.71
CA LEU A 197 1.99 -6.78 15.53
C LEU A 197 1.79 -5.27 15.35
N ASP A 198 2.59 -4.45 16.00
CA ASP A 198 2.55 -2.99 15.92
C ASP A 198 3.23 -2.41 14.65
N ARG A 199 3.68 -3.28 13.74
CA ARG A 199 4.30 -2.95 12.45
C ARG A 199 3.65 -3.66 11.26
N LEU A 200 2.54 -4.35 11.48
CA LEU A 200 1.84 -5.14 10.47
C LEU A 200 0.68 -4.35 9.87
N LEU A 201 0.58 -4.35 8.54
CA LEU A 201 -0.57 -3.88 7.78
C LEU A 201 -1.11 -4.98 6.87
N ILE A 202 -2.34 -4.82 6.43
CA ILE A 202 -3.02 -5.71 5.48
C ILE A 202 -3.64 -4.88 4.36
N GLU A 203 -3.65 -5.44 3.17
CA GLU A 203 -4.15 -4.78 1.97
C GLU A 203 -4.72 -5.78 0.96
N THR A 204 -5.42 -5.29 -0.04
CA THR A 204 -5.82 -6.12 -1.18
C THR A 204 -4.91 -5.97 -2.39
N ASP A 205 -4.41 -4.79 -2.65
CA ASP A 205 -3.83 -4.39 -3.94
C ASP A 205 -4.84 -4.58 -5.09
N SER A 206 -6.14 -4.47 -4.78
CA SER A 206 -7.22 -4.68 -5.76
C SER A 206 -7.18 -3.63 -6.89
N PRO A 207 -7.44 -4.01 -8.13
CA PRO A 207 -8.07 -5.26 -8.61
C PRO A 207 -7.12 -6.45 -8.79
N TYR A 208 -5.84 -6.33 -8.41
CA TYR A 208 -4.81 -7.34 -8.59
C TYR A 208 -4.79 -8.35 -7.42
N LEU A 209 -4.05 -9.44 -7.57
CA LEU A 209 -3.60 -10.33 -6.49
C LEU A 209 -4.72 -10.93 -5.63
N ALA A 210 -5.86 -11.30 -6.24
CA ALA A 210 -6.98 -11.91 -5.52
C ALA A 210 -6.52 -13.06 -4.62
N PRO A 211 -6.94 -13.07 -3.33
CA PRO A 211 -6.55 -14.12 -2.40
C PRO A 211 -7.15 -15.47 -2.77
N ALA A 212 -6.60 -16.59 -2.27
CA ALA A 212 -7.33 -17.84 -2.28
C ALA A 212 -8.62 -17.69 -1.42
N PRO A 213 -9.80 -18.14 -1.83
CA PRO A 213 -10.09 -19.02 -2.96
C PRO A 213 -10.41 -18.31 -4.29
N PHE A 214 -10.24 -17.00 -4.38
CA PHE A 214 -10.60 -16.19 -5.56
C PHE A 214 -9.47 -16.03 -6.57
N ARG A 215 -8.38 -16.76 -6.43
CA ARG A 215 -7.22 -16.68 -7.32
C ARG A 215 -7.63 -16.81 -8.79
N GLY A 216 -7.14 -15.89 -9.64
CA GLY A 216 -7.48 -15.82 -11.07
C GLY A 216 -8.78 -15.07 -11.37
N LYS A 217 -9.46 -14.53 -10.35
CA LYS A 217 -10.59 -13.60 -10.49
C LYS A 217 -10.14 -12.17 -10.14
N THR A 218 -10.94 -11.18 -10.50
CA THR A 218 -10.74 -9.79 -10.08
C THR A 218 -10.81 -9.68 -8.56
N ASN A 219 -9.83 -9.00 -7.97
CA ASN A 219 -9.78 -8.69 -6.56
C ASN A 219 -10.63 -7.46 -6.22
N GLN A 220 -11.01 -7.32 -4.95
CA GLN A 220 -11.81 -6.19 -4.45
C GLN A 220 -11.49 -5.93 -2.97
N PRO A 221 -11.71 -4.71 -2.45
CA PRO A 221 -11.39 -4.37 -1.06
C PRO A 221 -12.03 -5.27 -0.01
N ALA A 222 -13.23 -5.80 -0.29
CA ALA A 222 -13.92 -6.76 0.56
C ALA A 222 -13.07 -8.01 0.90
N TYR A 223 -12.10 -8.34 0.04
CA TYR A 223 -11.29 -9.55 0.20
C TYR A 223 -10.08 -9.37 1.14
N VAL A 224 -9.85 -8.20 1.71
CA VAL A 224 -8.79 -7.99 2.73
C VAL A 224 -9.03 -8.88 3.97
N SER A 225 -10.28 -9.25 4.24
CA SER A 225 -10.62 -10.18 5.32
C SER A 225 -9.93 -11.55 5.19
N TYR A 226 -9.73 -12.06 3.97
CA TYR A 226 -9.00 -13.31 3.72
C TYR A 226 -7.50 -13.18 4.02
N VAL A 227 -6.94 -11.99 3.80
CA VAL A 227 -5.55 -11.69 4.18
C VAL A 227 -5.41 -11.71 5.70
N ALA A 228 -6.31 -11.00 6.42
CA ALA A 228 -6.34 -10.99 7.88
C ALA A 228 -6.50 -12.40 8.45
N GLN A 229 -7.45 -13.19 7.92
CA GLN A 229 -7.69 -14.57 8.33
C GLN A 229 -6.44 -15.43 8.17
N LYS A 230 -5.77 -15.34 7.02
CA LYS A 230 -4.55 -16.12 6.77
C LYS A 230 -3.41 -15.76 7.73
N ILE A 231 -3.20 -14.49 8.01
CA ILE A 231 -2.19 -14.05 8.98
C ILE A 231 -2.54 -14.55 10.38
N ALA A 232 -3.82 -14.50 10.78
CA ALA A 232 -4.29 -15.04 12.05
C ALA A 232 -3.98 -16.54 12.20
N GLU A 233 -4.23 -17.32 11.14
CA GLU A 233 -3.87 -18.74 11.08
C GLU A 233 -2.36 -18.97 11.24
N LEU A 234 -1.52 -18.24 10.48
CA LEU A 234 -0.06 -18.36 10.52
C LEU A 234 0.52 -18.01 11.90
N ARG A 235 -0.14 -17.11 12.62
CA ARG A 235 0.27 -16.65 13.97
C ARG A 235 -0.41 -17.42 15.10
N ASN A 236 -1.33 -18.34 14.78
CA ASN A 236 -2.17 -19.02 15.76
C ASN A 236 -2.85 -18.03 16.73
N GLN A 237 -3.44 -16.98 16.18
CA GLN A 237 -4.14 -15.92 16.90
C GLN A 237 -5.56 -15.73 16.35
N PRO A 238 -6.51 -15.19 17.15
CA PRO A 238 -7.81 -14.76 16.65
C PRO A 238 -7.69 -13.70 15.56
N ILE A 239 -8.58 -13.71 14.56
CA ILE A 239 -8.60 -12.72 13.49
C ILE A 239 -8.80 -11.30 14.03
N GLU A 240 -9.52 -11.14 15.13
CA GLU A 240 -9.79 -9.88 15.79
C GLU A 240 -8.50 -9.17 16.22
N ILE A 241 -7.49 -9.93 16.66
CA ILE A 241 -6.18 -9.37 17.04
C ILE A 241 -5.47 -8.79 15.83
N ILE A 242 -5.51 -9.49 14.68
CA ILE A 242 -4.90 -8.99 13.44
C ILE A 242 -5.66 -7.77 12.92
N ALA A 243 -6.99 -7.83 12.92
CA ALA A 243 -7.86 -6.76 12.47
C ALA A 243 -7.65 -5.49 13.32
N GLU A 244 -7.61 -5.62 14.64
CA GLU A 244 -7.39 -4.51 15.56
C GLU A 244 -6.00 -3.91 15.37
N ALA A 245 -4.94 -4.75 15.40
CA ALA A 245 -3.57 -4.29 15.26
C ALA A 245 -3.33 -3.58 13.93
N SER A 246 -3.75 -4.17 12.80
CA SER A 246 -3.59 -3.57 11.48
C SER A 246 -4.36 -2.25 11.33
N THR A 247 -5.57 -2.18 11.87
CA THR A 247 -6.37 -0.94 11.88
C THR A 247 -5.71 0.16 12.71
N GLN A 248 -5.26 -0.14 13.92
CA GLN A 248 -4.55 0.83 14.76
C GLN A 248 -3.26 1.30 14.09
N ASN A 249 -2.52 0.39 13.46
CA ASN A 249 -1.30 0.69 12.74
C ASN A 249 -1.54 1.60 11.53
N PHE A 250 -2.64 1.37 10.79
CA PHE A 250 -3.03 2.23 9.69
C PHE A 250 -3.19 3.68 10.14
N PHE A 251 -3.99 3.94 11.16
CA PHE A 251 -4.20 5.30 11.67
C PHE A 251 -2.97 5.88 12.39
N ARG A 252 -2.10 5.05 12.93
CA ARG A 252 -0.81 5.50 13.49
C ARG A 252 0.15 5.94 12.39
N LEU A 253 0.28 5.17 11.31
CA LEU A 253 1.15 5.48 10.19
C LEU A 253 0.59 6.67 9.39
N PHE A 254 -0.65 6.57 8.96
CA PHE A 254 -1.34 7.61 8.19
C PHE A 254 -2.08 8.57 9.13
N SER A 255 -1.35 9.27 9.97
CA SER A 255 -1.89 10.08 11.06
C SER A 255 -2.81 11.23 10.63
N ARG A 256 -2.87 11.55 9.34
CA ARG A 256 -3.85 12.48 8.76
C ARG A 256 -5.19 11.81 8.45
N ALA A 257 -5.24 10.48 8.40
CA ALA A 257 -6.48 9.76 8.34
C ALA A 257 -7.19 9.83 9.70
N GLN A 258 -8.52 9.95 9.70
CA GLN A 258 -9.33 10.03 10.91
C GLN A 258 -10.26 8.82 10.99
N LEU A 259 -10.35 8.24 12.17
CA LEU A 259 -11.36 7.23 12.45
C LEU A 259 -12.70 7.98 12.63
N HIS A 260 -13.55 7.92 11.62
CA HIS A 260 -14.92 8.41 11.76
C HIS A 260 -15.72 7.37 12.53
N SER A 261 -16.27 7.81 13.66
CA SER A 261 -17.11 6.99 14.56
C SER A 261 -18.50 6.76 13.98
#